data_36dad3538b4a96da9f7a8e90f24894aa
#
_entry.id   36dad3538b4a96da9f7a8e90f24894aa
#
_cell.length_a   1.000
_cell.length_b   1.000
_cell.length_c   1.000
_cell.angle_alpha   90.00
_cell.angle_beta   90.00
_cell.angle_gamma   90.00
#
_symmetry.space_group_name_H-M   'P 1'
#
loop_
_entity.id
_entity.type
_entity.pdbx_description
1 polymer ?
#
loop_
_entity_poly.entity_id
_entity_poly.type
_entity_poly.pdbx_seq_one_letter_code
_entity_poly.pdbx_strand_id
1 'polypeptide(L)'
;MEIKLEHIEPKDIERQSMALIQQELDRRHIRLDAVEAPIVKRCIHTSADFDYAENLVFSANAVDRMRTSLRAGIAGSASADASAGGRSHDAGASGSSHADASTEAWVRDAGAIVVTDTEMARAGISKKAIAALGAETRCFMSDPDVAAEARARGVTRAVVSMEYAARIKDRPLIFAIGNAPTALIELYRLIHDRGLRPAGIIGVPVGFVNVVEAKELILSLAEETAPIGDIPWIVARGRKGGSNIAACIVNALLYGIDDVKR
;
A
#
# COMPACT_ATOMS: atom_id res chain seq x y z
N MET A 1 10.15 43.86 13.31
CA MET A 1 9.82 42.50 13.81
C MET A 1 11.07 41.65 13.62
N GLU A 2 11.74 41.26 14.69
CA GLU A 2 12.97 40.44 14.61
C GLU A 2 12.56 38.99 14.49
N ILE A 3 12.90 38.35 13.38
CA ILE A 3 12.62 36.92 13.15
C ILE A 3 13.73 36.11 13.85
N LYS A 4 13.40 35.41 14.92
CA LYS A 4 14.31 34.49 15.59
C LYS A 4 14.19 33.11 14.95
N LEU A 5 15.30 32.66 14.34
CA LEU A 5 15.42 31.31 13.80
C LEU A 5 16.12 30.43 14.84
N GLU A 6 15.55 29.27 15.13
CA GLU A 6 16.21 28.24 15.92
C GLU A 6 17.27 27.53 15.07
N HIS A 7 18.47 27.39 15.60
CA HIS A 7 19.50 26.57 14.97
C HIS A 7 19.34 25.12 15.39
N ILE A 8 18.93 24.28 14.42
CA ILE A 8 18.70 22.85 14.67
C ILE A 8 19.66 22.06 13.78
N GLU A 9 20.35 21.07 14.35
CA GLU A 9 21.20 20.17 13.60
C GLU A 9 20.36 19.36 12.59
N PRO A 10 20.81 19.21 11.31
CA PRO A 10 20.03 18.52 10.27
C PRO A 10 19.50 17.15 10.66
N LYS A 11 20.30 16.37 11.42
CA LYS A 11 19.92 15.04 11.93
C LYS A 11 18.75 15.05 12.94
N ASP A 12 18.49 16.20 13.55
CA ASP A 12 17.49 16.35 14.61
C ASP A 12 16.18 16.97 14.12
N ILE A 13 16.16 17.56 12.91
CA ILE A 13 14.99 18.24 12.34
C ILE A 13 13.77 17.33 12.30
N GLU A 14 13.92 16.12 11.77
CA GLU A 14 12.80 15.16 11.66
C GLU A 14 12.31 14.74 13.04
N ARG A 15 13.22 14.42 13.95
CA ARG A 15 12.90 14.03 15.34
C ARG A 15 12.12 15.14 16.06
N GLN A 16 12.55 16.40 15.93
CA GLN A 16 11.87 17.54 16.51
C GLN A 16 10.48 17.74 15.89
N SER A 17 10.36 17.63 14.57
CA SER A 17 9.07 17.71 13.90
C SER A 17 8.09 16.65 14.39
N MET A 18 8.54 15.40 14.55
CA MET A 18 7.70 14.32 15.09
C MET A 18 7.31 14.54 16.54
N ALA A 19 8.20 15.15 17.34
CA ALA A 19 7.89 15.51 18.74
C ALA A 19 6.84 16.61 18.81
N LEU A 20 6.94 17.64 17.98
CA LEU A 20 5.93 18.71 17.89
C LEU A 20 4.56 18.19 17.44
N ILE A 21 4.54 17.27 16.45
CA ILE A 21 3.30 16.61 16.01
C ILE A 21 2.69 15.82 17.18
N GLN A 22 3.49 15.05 17.93
CA GLN A 22 2.98 14.31 19.08
C GLN A 22 2.41 15.24 20.14
N GLN A 23 3.12 16.32 20.48
CA GLN A 23 2.67 17.31 21.45
C GLN A 23 1.33 17.94 21.05
N GLU A 24 1.13 18.24 19.76
CA GLU A 24 -0.12 18.79 19.25
C GLU A 24 -1.26 17.75 19.28
N LEU A 25 -0.99 16.47 18.97
CA LEU A 25 -1.95 15.38 19.13
C LEU A 25 -2.39 15.21 20.59
N ASP A 26 -1.44 15.26 21.53
CA ASP A 26 -1.71 15.17 22.97
C ASP A 26 -2.58 16.35 23.43
N ARG A 27 -2.29 17.57 22.96
CA ARG A 27 -3.09 18.78 23.24
C ARG A 27 -4.52 18.67 22.72
N ARG A 28 -4.72 17.99 21.60
CA ARG A 28 -6.04 17.71 21.00
C ARG A 28 -6.73 16.49 21.62
N HIS A 29 -6.10 15.81 22.57
CA HIS A 29 -6.57 14.55 23.16
C HIS A 29 -6.79 13.42 22.15
N ILE A 30 -6.04 13.43 21.02
CA ILE A 30 -6.10 12.40 19.99
C ILE A 30 -5.11 11.29 20.33
N ARG A 31 -5.62 10.07 20.43
CA ARG A 31 -4.81 8.86 20.64
C ARG A 31 -4.82 8.03 19.35
N LEU A 32 -3.64 7.74 18.83
CA LEU A 32 -3.45 6.89 17.67
C LEU A 32 -3.12 5.47 18.10
N ASP A 33 -3.56 4.49 17.32
CA ASP A 33 -3.07 3.11 17.47
C ASP A 33 -1.55 3.06 17.29
N ALA A 34 -0.86 2.21 18.04
CA ALA A 34 0.60 2.16 18.07
C ALA A 34 1.21 1.73 16.71
N VAL A 35 0.54 0.85 15.98
CA VAL A 35 1.00 0.35 14.67
C VAL A 35 0.74 1.38 13.56
N GLU A 36 -0.36 2.12 13.65
CA GLU A 36 -0.80 3.12 12.66
C GLU A 36 -0.14 4.48 12.88
N ALA A 37 0.18 4.84 14.13
CA ALA A 37 0.72 6.14 14.52
C ALA A 37 1.93 6.62 13.68
N PRO A 38 2.91 5.78 13.32
CA PRO A 38 4.02 6.21 12.46
C PRO A 38 3.56 6.68 11.07
N ILE A 39 2.53 6.04 10.50
CA ILE A 39 1.98 6.37 9.19
C ILE A 39 1.20 7.68 9.27
N VAL A 40 0.29 7.80 10.25
CA VAL A 40 -0.52 9.00 10.47
C VAL A 40 0.37 10.22 10.70
N LYS A 41 1.35 10.14 11.60
CA LYS A 41 2.28 11.24 11.89
C LYS A 41 3.08 11.66 10.67
N ARG A 42 3.46 10.71 9.79
CA ARG A 42 4.13 11.05 8.54
C ARG A 42 3.21 11.77 7.56
N CYS A 43 1.94 11.39 7.47
CA CYS A 43 0.97 12.12 6.67
C CYS A 43 0.79 13.55 7.19
N ILE A 44 0.68 13.73 8.50
CA ILE A 44 0.65 15.06 9.13
C ILE A 44 1.92 15.85 8.82
N HIS A 45 3.09 15.25 9.00
CA HIS A 45 4.37 15.90 8.71
C HIS A 45 4.49 16.35 7.24
N THR A 46 4.00 15.51 6.30
CA THR A 46 4.08 15.78 4.85
C THR A 46 3.13 16.89 4.40
N SER A 47 2.00 17.07 5.09
CA SER A 47 0.91 17.99 4.68
C SER A 47 0.70 19.17 5.64
N ALA A 48 1.28 19.13 6.83
CA ALA A 48 0.96 19.99 7.96
C ALA A 48 -0.53 19.97 8.36
N ASP A 49 -1.24 18.87 8.05
CA ASP A 49 -2.69 18.73 8.21
C ASP A 49 -3.01 17.65 9.25
N PHE A 50 -3.52 18.08 10.40
CA PHE A 50 -3.87 17.19 11.51
C PHE A 50 -5.15 16.39 11.29
N ASP A 51 -5.97 16.72 10.30
CA ASP A 51 -7.18 15.94 10.00
C ASP A 51 -6.86 14.50 9.58
N TYR A 52 -5.63 14.21 9.16
CA TYR A 52 -5.19 12.82 8.92
C TYR A 52 -5.24 11.94 10.17
N ALA A 53 -5.22 12.52 11.35
CA ALA A 53 -5.34 11.77 12.60
C ALA A 53 -6.74 11.15 12.80
N GLU A 54 -7.77 11.70 12.16
CA GLU A 54 -9.15 11.23 12.23
C GLU A 54 -9.61 10.59 10.91
N ASN A 55 -9.09 11.09 9.79
CA ASN A 55 -9.59 10.74 8.46
C ASN A 55 -8.80 9.61 7.79
N LEU A 56 -7.58 9.31 8.25
CA LEU A 56 -6.83 8.16 7.74
C LEU A 56 -7.28 6.91 8.49
N VAL A 57 -7.94 6.01 7.78
CA VAL A 57 -8.52 4.79 8.34
C VAL A 57 -7.89 3.54 7.72
N PHE A 58 -7.88 2.47 8.49
CA PHE A 58 -7.17 1.23 8.18
C PHE A 58 -8.12 0.03 8.31
N SER A 59 -8.00 -0.94 7.42
CA SER A 59 -8.62 -2.24 7.65
C SER A 59 -7.85 -3.03 8.71
N ALA A 60 -8.46 -4.05 9.26
CA ALA A 60 -7.85 -4.90 10.28
C ALA A 60 -6.47 -5.42 9.84
N ASN A 61 -5.44 -5.18 10.64
CA ASN A 61 -4.06 -5.62 10.42
C ASN A 61 -3.46 -5.15 9.07
N ALA A 62 -3.99 -4.09 8.44
CA ALA A 62 -3.56 -3.62 7.12
C ALA A 62 -2.05 -3.35 7.06
N VAL A 63 -1.50 -2.70 8.08
CA VAL A 63 -0.09 -2.31 8.14
C VAL A 63 0.82 -3.54 8.12
N ASP A 64 0.57 -4.51 9.00
CA ASP A 64 1.41 -5.71 9.11
C ASP A 64 1.28 -6.61 7.88
N ARG A 65 0.08 -6.73 7.33
CA ARG A 65 -0.17 -7.52 6.11
C ARG A 65 0.52 -6.91 4.90
N MET A 66 0.46 -5.60 4.71
CA MET A 66 1.18 -4.91 3.63
C MET A 66 2.70 -5.00 3.81
N ARG A 67 3.22 -4.84 5.05
CA ARG A 67 4.64 -5.03 5.36
C ARG A 67 5.10 -6.46 5.07
N THR A 68 4.31 -7.46 5.43
CA THR A 68 4.59 -8.86 5.12
C THR A 68 4.69 -9.08 3.61
N SER A 69 3.77 -8.53 2.83
CA SER A 69 3.78 -8.65 1.37
C SER A 69 4.98 -7.95 0.73
N LEU A 70 5.44 -6.83 1.30
CA LEU A 70 6.67 -6.16 0.87
C LEU A 70 7.92 -6.99 1.16
N ARG A 71 7.92 -7.80 2.23
CA ARG A 71 9.01 -8.69 2.66
C ARG A 71 9.01 -10.06 1.97
N ALA A 72 8.06 -10.41 1.13
CA ALA A 72 7.90 -11.78 0.62
C ALA A 72 9.16 -12.33 -0.07
N GLY A 73 10.04 -11.46 -0.62
CA GLY A 73 11.33 -11.86 -1.18
C GLY A 73 12.42 -12.21 -0.15
N ILE A 74 12.24 -11.87 1.13
CA ILE A 74 13.25 -12.12 2.20
C ILE A 74 12.95 -13.41 2.97
N ALA A 75 11.69 -13.81 3.08
CA ALA A 75 11.28 -15.00 3.83
C ALA A 75 11.78 -16.32 3.23
N GLY A 76 12.22 -16.34 1.97
CA GLY A 76 12.78 -17.52 1.29
C GLY A 76 14.21 -17.87 1.72
N SER A 77 14.99 -16.93 2.25
CA SER A 77 16.40 -17.18 2.59
C SER A 77 16.62 -17.74 4.00
N ALA A 78 15.64 -17.61 4.89
CA ALA A 78 15.79 -18.05 6.29
C ALA A 78 15.32 -19.49 6.58
N SER A 79 14.62 -20.16 5.65
CA SER A 79 14.06 -21.51 5.88
C SER A 79 14.77 -22.65 5.14
N ALA A 80 15.87 -22.38 4.40
CA ALA A 80 16.61 -23.41 3.64
C ALA A 80 17.61 -24.21 4.49
N ASP A 81 17.91 -23.81 5.73
CA ASP A 81 18.97 -24.43 6.53
C ASP A 81 18.51 -25.30 7.72
N ALA A 82 17.24 -25.65 7.82
CA ALA A 82 16.76 -26.46 8.92
C ALA A 82 15.88 -27.67 8.49
N SER A 83 16.39 -28.53 7.60
CA SER A 83 15.98 -29.97 7.59
C SER A 83 16.81 -30.82 6.60
N ALA A 84 18.04 -31.08 6.96
CA ALA A 84 18.75 -32.27 6.46
C ALA A 84 18.84 -33.24 7.62
N GLY A 85 17.93 -34.20 7.73
CA GLY A 85 17.94 -35.24 8.78
C GLY A 85 16.79 -36.23 8.69
N GLY A 86 16.88 -37.17 7.74
CA GLY A 86 16.56 -38.61 7.81
C GLY A 86 15.20 -39.08 8.28
N ARG A 87 14.47 -39.76 7.46
CA ARG A 87 14.22 -41.23 7.41
C ARG A 87 12.90 -41.58 6.77
N SER A 88 13.01 -42.59 5.89
CA SER A 88 12.01 -43.39 5.22
C SER A 88 10.94 -44.02 6.13
N HIS A 89 9.70 -44.13 5.71
CA HIS A 89 8.97 -45.41 5.45
C HIS A 89 7.49 -45.18 5.09
N ASP A 90 7.14 -45.76 3.96
CA ASP A 90 6.00 -46.54 3.53
C ASP A 90 4.53 -46.20 3.84
N ALA A 91 3.80 -46.29 2.72
CA ALA A 91 2.51 -46.93 2.47
C ALA A 91 1.18 -46.28 2.90
N GLY A 92 0.37 -45.98 1.92
CA GLY A 92 -1.00 -46.47 1.88
C GLY A 92 -2.15 -45.46 1.88
N ALA A 93 -2.88 -45.47 0.77
CA ALA A 93 -4.34 -45.32 0.64
C ALA A 93 -5.00 -43.93 0.55
N SER A 94 -5.42 -43.63 -0.65
CA SER A 94 -6.72 -43.11 -1.13
C SER A 94 -7.62 -42.32 -0.16
N GLY A 95 -7.86 -41.07 -0.57
CA GLY A 95 -8.92 -40.22 -0.03
C GLY A 95 -9.02 -38.94 -0.84
N SER A 96 -9.86 -38.96 -1.89
CA SER A 96 -10.23 -37.79 -2.66
C SER A 96 -11.03 -36.81 -1.80
N SER A 97 -10.48 -35.68 -1.50
CA SER A 97 -11.25 -34.49 -1.15
C SER A 97 -10.68 -33.32 -1.97
N HIS A 98 -11.50 -32.87 -2.90
CA HIS A 98 -11.25 -31.61 -3.62
C HIS A 98 -11.18 -30.44 -2.62
N ALA A 99 -9.99 -30.11 -2.16
CA ALA A 99 -9.70 -28.82 -1.58
C ALA A 99 -9.28 -27.92 -2.75
N ASP A 100 -10.10 -26.94 -2.99
CA ASP A 100 -9.89 -25.89 -3.99
C ASP A 100 -8.58 -25.15 -3.70
N ALA A 101 -7.51 -25.52 -4.39
CA ALA A 101 -6.17 -24.97 -4.24
C ALA A 101 -6.02 -23.75 -5.16
N SER A 102 -6.82 -22.70 -4.93
CA SER A 102 -6.65 -21.41 -5.62
C SER A 102 -5.95 -20.35 -4.74
N THR A 103 -4.93 -20.77 -3.99
CA THR A 103 -3.91 -19.87 -3.54
C THR A 103 -2.71 -20.08 -4.46
N GLU A 104 -2.68 -19.36 -5.58
CA GLU A 104 -1.55 -19.36 -6.50
C GLU A 104 -0.26 -19.12 -5.68
N ALA A 105 0.66 -20.08 -5.73
CA ALA A 105 1.96 -19.97 -5.10
C ALA A 105 2.73 -18.84 -5.81
N TRP A 106 2.76 -17.66 -5.22
CA TRP A 106 3.61 -16.55 -5.65
C TRP A 106 5.05 -17.05 -5.79
N VAL A 107 5.76 -16.58 -6.81
CA VAL A 107 7.22 -16.79 -6.91
C VAL A 107 7.83 -16.24 -5.63
N ARG A 108 8.29 -17.11 -4.75
CA ARG A 108 8.65 -16.81 -3.36
C ARG A 108 9.87 -15.92 -3.22
N ASP A 109 10.58 -15.62 -4.31
CA ASP A 109 11.87 -14.90 -4.29
C ASP A 109 11.75 -13.42 -4.70
N ALA A 110 10.57 -12.92 -5.08
CA ALA A 110 10.39 -11.53 -5.49
C ALA A 110 9.40 -10.80 -4.56
N GLY A 111 9.81 -9.64 -4.04
CA GLY A 111 8.96 -8.77 -3.22
C GLY A 111 7.77 -8.19 -4.01
N ALA A 112 6.85 -7.54 -3.34
CA ALA A 112 5.65 -6.95 -3.95
C ALA A 112 5.97 -5.90 -5.02
N ILE A 113 5.03 -5.71 -5.95
CA ILE A 113 5.02 -4.55 -6.84
C ILE A 113 4.08 -3.50 -6.28
N VAL A 114 4.59 -2.30 -6.00
CA VAL A 114 3.78 -1.13 -5.65
C VAL A 114 3.39 -0.41 -6.92
N VAL A 115 2.10 -0.48 -7.27
CA VAL A 115 1.53 0.18 -8.45
C VAL A 115 0.99 1.55 -8.06
N THR A 116 1.45 2.60 -8.74
CA THR A 116 0.99 3.97 -8.51
C THR A 116 0.16 4.48 -9.69
N ASP A 117 -0.76 5.41 -9.40
CA ASP A 117 -1.58 6.09 -10.41
C ASP A 117 -0.94 7.37 -10.95
N THR A 118 0.26 7.73 -10.47
CA THR A 118 1.03 8.87 -10.97
C THR A 118 2.53 8.62 -10.89
N GLU A 119 3.29 9.20 -11.82
CA GLU A 119 4.76 9.21 -11.74
C GLU A 119 5.26 10.01 -10.53
N MET A 120 4.50 11.02 -10.08
CA MET A 120 4.83 11.77 -8.87
C MET A 120 4.83 10.87 -7.63
N ALA A 121 3.81 10.03 -7.44
CA ALA A 121 3.77 9.06 -6.35
C ALA A 121 4.94 8.07 -6.46
N ARG A 122 5.19 7.52 -7.65
CA ARG A 122 6.31 6.60 -7.91
C ARG A 122 7.66 7.24 -7.58
N ALA A 123 7.88 8.47 -8.02
CA ALA A 123 9.12 9.20 -7.78
C ALA A 123 9.35 9.52 -6.29
N GLY A 124 8.25 9.71 -5.53
CA GLY A 124 8.29 9.98 -4.08
C GLY A 124 8.60 8.76 -3.22
N ILE A 125 8.49 7.53 -3.75
CA ILE A 125 8.83 6.30 -3.03
C ILE A 125 10.33 6.10 -3.00
N SER A 126 10.88 5.76 -1.82
CA SER A 126 12.30 5.53 -1.61
C SER A 126 12.82 4.36 -2.44
N LYS A 127 13.60 4.67 -3.48
CA LYS A 127 14.22 3.67 -4.37
C LYS A 127 15.16 2.73 -3.61
N LYS A 128 15.88 3.26 -2.62
CA LYS A 128 16.79 2.47 -1.77
C LYS A 128 16.01 1.47 -0.90
N ALA A 129 14.94 1.94 -0.23
CA ALA A 129 14.16 1.11 0.67
C ALA A 129 13.39 0.01 -0.09
N ILE A 130 12.76 0.35 -1.22
CA ILE A 130 12.00 -0.61 -2.02
C ILE A 130 12.91 -1.70 -2.61
N ALA A 131 14.10 -1.31 -3.11
CA ALA A 131 15.07 -2.24 -3.67
C ALA A 131 15.68 -3.18 -2.61
N ALA A 132 15.89 -2.69 -1.38
CA ALA A 132 16.41 -3.50 -0.27
C ALA A 132 15.48 -4.68 0.08
N LEU A 133 14.20 -4.59 -0.25
CA LEU A 133 13.20 -5.65 -0.03
C LEU A 133 12.96 -6.53 -1.26
N GLY A 134 13.69 -6.34 -2.37
CA GLY A 134 13.42 -7.00 -3.64
C GLY A 134 12.06 -6.61 -4.25
N ALA A 135 11.44 -5.56 -3.73
CA ALA A 135 10.18 -5.01 -4.23
C ALA A 135 10.42 -3.99 -5.36
N GLU A 136 9.37 -3.66 -6.09
CA GLU A 136 9.42 -2.72 -7.22
C GLU A 136 8.31 -1.69 -7.16
N THR A 137 8.48 -0.60 -7.91
CA THR A 137 7.42 0.36 -8.18
C THR A 137 7.09 0.39 -9.66
N ARG A 138 5.81 0.40 -10.00
CA ARG A 138 5.30 0.52 -11.38
C ARG A 138 4.28 1.64 -11.50
N CYS A 139 4.31 2.34 -12.63
CA CYS A 139 3.29 3.32 -13.02
C CYS A 139 3.07 3.19 -14.53
N PHE A 140 1.87 2.80 -14.92
CA PHE A 140 1.52 2.57 -16.33
C PHE A 140 0.94 3.82 -17.01
N MET A 141 0.77 4.92 -16.26
CA MET A 141 0.11 6.14 -16.76
C MET A 141 0.81 6.82 -17.93
N SER A 142 2.12 6.62 -18.05
CA SER A 142 2.94 7.20 -19.13
C SER A 142 3.14 6.26 -20.31
N ASP A 143 2.65 5.03 -20.23
CA ASP A 143 2.81 4.04 -21.29
C ASP A 143 1.99 4.43 -22.52
N PRO A 144 2.61 4.45 -23.74
CA PRO A 144 1.92 4.83 -24.97
C PRO A 144 0.69 3.97 -25.26
N ASP A 145 0.77 2.66 -25.00
CA ASP A 145 -0.32 1.71 -25.23
C ASP A 145 -1.51 2.00 -24.31
N VAL A 146 -1.25 2.34 -23.03
CA VAL A 146 -2.28 2.75 -22.08
C VAL A 146 -2.97 4.02 -22.55
N ALA A 147 -2.21 4.98 -23.07
CA ALA A 147 -2.79 6.22 -23.60
C ALA A 147 -3.61 5.99 -24.88
N ALA A 148 -3.17 5.09 -25.75
CA ALA A 148 -3.88 4.73 -26.98
C ALA A 148 -5.18 3.97 -26.68
N GLU A 149 -5.11 2.96 -25.81
CA GLU A 149 -6.27 2.15 -25.40
C GLU A 149 -7.33 3.00 -24.68
N ALA A 150 -6.90 3.86 -23.74
CA ALA A 150 -7.81 4.75 -23.01
C ALA A 150 -8.60 5.66 -23.96
N ARG A 151 -7.91 6.20 -24.98
CA ARG A 151 -8.53 7.05 -26.01
C ARG A 151 -9.50 6.27 -26.87
N ALA A 152 -9.12 5.09 -27.33
CA ALA A 152 -9.96 4.23 -28.16
C ALA A 152 -11.25 3.80 -27.46
N ARG A 153 -11.18 3.58 -26.14
CA ARG A 153 -12.31 3.13 -25.29
C ARG A 153 -13.11 4.27 -24.66
N GLY A 154 -12.65 5.53 -24.76
CA GLY A 154 -13.30 6.67 -24.11
C GLY A 154 -13.25 6.62 -22.57
N VAL A 155 -12.22 5.99 -22.00
CA VAL A 155 -12.01 5.88 -20.53
C VAL A 155 -10.76 6.64 -20.10
N THR A 156 -10.58 6.83 -18.78
CA THR A 156 -9.36 7.47 -18.29
C THR A 156 -8.15 6.52 -18.37
N ARG A 157 -6.95 7.09 -18.54
CA ARG A 157 -5.71 6.29 -18.47
C ARG A 157 -5.57 5.52 -17.15
N ALA A 158 -6.13 6.07 -16.06
CA ALA A 158 -6.09 5.41 -14.77
C ALA A 158 -6.85 4.07 -14.78
N VAL A 159 -8.01 3.99 -15.46
CA VAL A 159 -8.75 2.73 -15.66
C VAL A 159 -7.86 1.70 -16.35
N VAL A 160 -7.33 2.04 -17.51
CA VAL A 160 -6.49 1.12 -18.30
C VAL A 160 -5.21 0.73 -17.52
N SER A 161 -4.61 1.67 -16.78
CA SER A 161 -3.43 1.40 -15.94
C SER A 161 -3.71 0.32 -14.88
N MET A 162 -4.87 0.35 -14.22
CA MET A 162 -5.24 -0.67 -13.24
C MET A 162 -5.50 -2.02 -13.89
N GLU A 163 -6.11 -2.04 -15.09
CA GLU A 163 -6.29 -3.27 -15.86
C GLU A 163 -4.95 -3.88 -16.31
N TYR A 164 -3.97 -3.06 -16.70
CA TYR A 164 -2.61 -3.53 -17.03
C TYR A 164 -1.90 -4.10 -15.81
N ALA A 165 -1.98 -3.43 -14.68
CA ALA A 165 -1.44 -3.94 -13.43
C ALA A 165 -2.08 -5.28 -13.03
N ALA A 166 -3.38 -5.42 -13.19
CA ALA A 166 -4.11 -6.65 -12.85
C ALA A 166 -3.74 -7.88 -13.71
N ARG A 167 -3.02 -7.68 -14.82
CA ARG A 167 -2.47 -8.78 -15.65
C ARG A 167 -1.23 -9.42 -15.01
N ILE A 168 -0.57 -8.76 -14.08
CA ILE A 168 0.57 -9.29 -13.34
C ILE A 168 0.05 -10.33 -12.33
N LYS A 169 0.50 -11.59 -12.45
CA LYS A 169 0.01 -12.71 -11.63
C LYS A 169 1.08 -13.37 -10.77
N ASP A 170 2.33 -13.08 -11.03
CA ASP A 170 3.50 -13.71 -10.45
C ASP A 170 3.99 -13.04 -9.17
N ARG A 171 3.45 -11.88 -8.80
CA ARG A 171 3.89 -11.08 -7.65
C ARG A 171 2.72 -10.45 -6.89
N PRO A 172 2.81 -10.27 -5.56
CA PRO A 172 1.84 -9.49 -4.79
C PRO A 172 1.76 -8.04 -5.30
N LEU A 173 0.54 -7.50 -5.43
CA LEU A 173 0.31 -6.13 -5.88
C LEU A 173 -0.20 -5.27 -4.72
N ILE A 174 0.47 -4.15 -4.48
CA ILE A 174 -0.02 -3.09 -3.58
C ILE A 174 -0.32 -1.87 -4.45
N PHE A 175 -1.55 -1.41 -4.44
CA PHE A 175 -1.97 -0.22 -5.20
C PHE A 175 -1.89 1.03 -4.33
N ALA A 176 -1.15 2.04 -4.78
CA ALA A 176 -0.99 3.33 -4.09
C ALA A 176 -1.58 4.45 -4.97
N ILE A 177 -2.85 4.76 -4.73
CA ILE A 177 -3.67 5.66 -5.53
C ILE A 177 -3.77 7.02 -4.83
N GLY A 178 -3.12 8.03 -5.40
CA GLY A 178 -3.02 9.38 -4.82
C GLY A 178 -3.72 10.47 -5.62
N ASN A 179 -4.17 10.19 -6.84
CA ASN A 179 -4.72 11.22 -7.72
C ASN A 179 -6.07 10.85 -8.35
N ALA A 180 -6.19 9.65 -8.94
CA ALA A 180 -7.32 9.31 -9.80
C ALA A 180 -8.41 8.50 -9.06
N PRO A 181 -9.59 9.08 -8.75
CA PRO A 181 -10.71 8.31 -8.19
C PRO A 181 -11.13 7.16 -9.10
N THR A 182 -11.03 7.35 -10.42
CA THR A 182 -11.35 6.31 -11.41
C THR A 182 -10.45 5.08 -11.31
N ALA A 183 -9.24 5.20 -10.75
CA ALA A 183 -8.39 4.04 -10.45
C ALA A 183 -8.99 3.19 -9.32
N LEU A 184 -9.51 3.81 -8.24
CA LEU A 184 -10.17 3.08 -7.15
C LEU A 184 -11.47 2.41 -7.61
N ILE A 185 -12.27 3.10 -8.41
CA ILE A 185 -13.51 2.55 -9.00
C ILE A 185 -13.17 1.32 -9.85
N GLU A 186 -12.12 1.41 -10.68
CA GLU A 186 -11.70 0.29 -11.50
C GLU A 186 -11.14 -0.87 -10.66
N LEU A 187 -10.36 -0.59 -9.61
CA LEU A 187 -9.88 -1.63 -8.69
C LEU A 187 -11.04 -2.38 -8.04
N TYR A 188 -12.06 -1.65 -7.57
CA TYR A 188 -13.27 -2.25 -7.01
C TYR A 188 -13.94 -3.20 -8.03
N ARG A 189 -14.10 -2.75 -9.29
CA ARG A 189 -14.64 -3.57 -10.38
C ARG A 189 -13.78 -4.81 -10.65
N LEU A 190 -12.46 -4.65 -10.73
CA LEU A 190 -11.53 -5.76 -10.99
C LEU A 190 -11.54 -6.80 -9.86
N ILE A 191 -11.72 -6.38 -8.60
CA ILE A 191 -11.87 -7.27 -7.45
C ILE A 191 -13.11 -8.15 -7.60
N HIS A 192 -14.24 -7.56 -7.99
CA HIS A 192 -15.52 -8.27 -8.10
C HIS A 192 -15.63 -9.07 -9.41
N ASP A 193 -15.36 -8.46 -10.55
CA ASP A 193 -15.64 -9.04 -11.86
C ASP A 193 -14.50 -9.94 -12.36
N ARG A 194 -13.26 -9.70 -11.92
CA ARG A 194 -12.07 -10.39 -12.42
C ARG A 194 -11.31 -11.17 -11.36
N GLY A 195 -11.81 -11.19 -10.13
CA GLY A 195 -11.20 -11.91 -9.04
C GLY A 195 -9.83 -11.37 -8.61
N LEU A 196 -9.52 -10.09 -8.88
CA LEU A 196 -8.29 -9.47 -8.42
C LEU A 196 -8.20 -9.53 -6.89
N ARG A 197 -7.06 -9.96 -6.36
CA ARG A 197 -6.81 -10.01 -4.91
C ARG A 197 -5.52 -9.25 -4.61
N PRO A 198 -5.59 -7.92 -4.44
CA PRO A 198 -4.43 -7.12 -4.12
C PRO A 198 -3.92 -7.44 -2.70
N ALA A 199 -2.61 -7.39 -2.53
CA ALA A 199 -1.96 -7.49 -1.22
C ALA A 199 -2.15 -6.21 -0.39
N GLY A 200 -2.65 -5.13 -1.00
CA GLY A 200 -3.04 -3.91 -0.30
C GLY A 200 -3.53 -2.82 -1.24
N ILE A 201 -4.39 -1.94 -0.71
CA ILE A 201 -4.87 -0.74 -1.40
C ILE A 201 -4.64 0.47 -0.51
N ILE A 202 -3.85 1.43 -0.98
CA ILE A 202 -3.69 2.76 -0.38
C ILE A 202 -4.54 3.71 -1.22
N GLY A 203 -5.73 4.06 -0.70
CA GLY A 203 -6.74 4.85 -1.39
C GLY A 203 -6.79 6.28 -0.87
N VAL A 204 -5.92 7.15 -1.37
CA VAL A 204 -5.80 8.54 -0.93
C VAL A 204 -5.83 9.55 -2.08
N PRO A 205 -6.72 9.37 -3.10
CA PRO A 205 -6.83 10.38 -4.14
C PRO A 205 -7.37 11.69 -3.57
N VAL A 206 -6.87 12.81 -4.13
CA VAL A 206 -7.34 14.17 -3.81
C VAL A 206 -8.30 14.64 -4.90
N GLY A 207 -9.31 15.43 -4.53
CA GLY A 207 -10.18 16.08 -5.52
C GLY A 207 -11.62 16.28 -5.08
N PHE A 208 -12.49 16.57 -6.07
CA PHE A 208 -13.87 17.01 -5.81
C PHE A 208 -14.92 16.13 -6.50
N VAL A 209 -14.60 15.50 -7.62
CA VAL A 209 -15.55 14.70 -8.41
C VAL A 209 -15.29 13.22 -8.14
N ASN A 210 -16.29 12.52 -7.63
CA ASN A 210 -16.28 11.07 -7.32
C ASN A 210 -15.14 10.62 -6.38
N VAL A 211 -14.49 11.55 -5.64
CA VAL A 211 -13.35 11.22 -4.77
C VAL A 211 -13.84 10.53 -3.51
N VAL A 212 -14.89 11.06 -2.89
CA VAL A 212 -15.46 10.49 -1.67
C VAL A 212 -16.08 9.13 -2.00
N GLU A 213 -16.88 9.07 -3.05
CA GLU A 213 -17.58 7.88 -3.49
C GLU A 213 -16.59 6.74 -3.83
N ALA A 214 -15.52 7.05 -4.54
CA ALA A 214 -14.49 6.06 -4.88
C ALA A 214 -13.77 5.50 -3.65
N LYS A 215 -13.56 6.32 -2.62
CA LYS A 215 -12.98 5.87 -1.35
C LYS A 215 -13.96 5.02 -0.54
N GLU A 216 -15.23 5.42 -0.49
CA GLU A 216 -16.26 4.64 0.20
C GLU A 216 -16.45 3.26 -0.45
N LEU A 217 -16.29 3.11 -1.79
CA LEU A 217 -16.26 1.79 -2.43
C LEU A 217 -15.13 0.90 -1.90
N ILE A 218 -13.95 1.44 -1.63
CA ILE A 218 -12.86 0.64 -1.05
C ILE A 218 -13.14 0.30 0.42
N LEU A 219 -13.73 1.23 1.16
CA LEU A 219 -14.12 1.00 2.56
C LEU A 219 -15.19 -0.08 2.67
N SER A 220 -16.15 -0.13 1.73
CA SER A 220 -17.23 -1.14 1.73
C SER A 220 -16.73 -2.57 1.55
N LEU A 221 -15.50 -2.78 1.05
CA LEU A 221 -14.90 -4.13 0.99
C LEU A 221 -14.86 -4.82 2.36
N ALA A 222 -14.74 -4.04 3.46
CA ALA A 222 -14.73 -4.59 4.82
C ALA A 222 -16.07 -5.23 5.24
N GLU A 223 -17.16 -4.91 4.56
CA GLU A 223 -18.50 -5.45 4.83
C GLU A 223 -18.75 -6.79 4.11
N GLU A 224 -17.83 -7.15 3.22
CA GLU A 224 -17.94 -8.36 2.41
C GLU A 224 -17.32 -9.59 3.10
N THR A 225 -17.73 -10.76 2.64
CA THR A 225 -17.16 -12.02 3.11
C THR A 225 -15.78 -12.26 2.52
N ALA A 226 -14.98 -13.12 3.18
CA ALA A 226 -13.72 -13.58 2.63
C ALA A 226 -13.91 -14.25 1.25
N PRO A 227 -12.97 -14.09 0.31
CA PRO A 227 -11.69 -13.42 0.48
C PRO A 227 -11.72 -11.91 0.19
N ILE A 228 -12.83 -11.30 -0.19
CA ILE A 228 -12.90 -9.87 -0.54
C ILE A 228 -12.74 -9.00 0.70
N GLY A 229 -13.49 -9.31 1.77
CA GLY A 229 -13.42 -8.58 3.03
C GLY A 229 -12.04 -8.64 3.72
N ASP A 230 -11.21 -9.58 3.29
CA ASP A 230 -9.84 -9.71 3.81
C ASP A 230 -8.82 -8.81 3.11
N ILE A 231 -9.17 -8.11 2.03
CA ILE A 231 -8.22 -7.27 1.31
C ILE A 231 -7.75 -6.11 2.21
N PRO A 232 -6.43 -5.96 2.47
CA PRO A 232 -5.94 -4.87 3.31
C PRO A 232 -6.07 -3.52 2.60
N TRP A 233 -6.53 -2.51 3.32
CA TRP A 233 -6.58 -1.16 2.77
C TRP A 233 -6.23 -0.09 3.82
N ILE A 234 -5.71 1.06 3.32
CA ILE A 234 -5.49 2.31 4.05
C ILE A 234 -6.12 3.43 3.23
N VAL A 235 -7.09 4.12 3.77
CA VAL A 235 -7.89 5.12 3.04
C VAL A 235 -7.96 6.44 3.82
N ALA A 236 -7.72 7.56 3.14
CA ALA A 236 -7.99 8.87 3.70
C ALA A 236 -9.42 9.28 3.35
N ARG A 237 -10.34 9.26 4.30
CA ARG A 237 -11.74 9.67 4.09
C ARG A 237 -11.85 11.12 3.61
N GLY A 238 -12.95 11.43 2.94
CA GLY A 238 -13.21 12.76 2.42
C GLY A 238 -12.37 13.11 1.20
N ARG A 239 -12.08 14.40 0.99
CA ARG A 239 -11.48 14.91 -0.26
C ARG A 239 -9.96 15.08 -0.22
N LYS A 240 -9.37 15.00 0.97
CA LYS A 240 -7.91 15.16 1.18
C LYS A 240 -7.14 13.93 0.74
N GLY A 241 -5.91 14.15 0.29
CA GLY A 241 -5.03 13.12 -0.20
C GLY A 241 -3.94 13.71 -1.08
N GLY A 242 -3.45 12.91 -2.02
CA GLY A 242 -2.47 13.35 -3.00
C GLY A 242 -1.40 12.30 -3.28
N SER A 243 -0.71 12.45 -4.41
CA SER A 243 0.42 11.58 -4.77
C SER A 243 1.54 11.60 -3.73
N ASN A 244 1.76 12.74 -3.07
CA ASN A 244 2.70 12.90 -1.96
C ASN A 244 2.27 12.06 -0.74
N ILE A 245 0.97 12.01 -0.44
CA ILE A 245 0.43 11.23 0.67
C ILE A 245 0.51 9.72 0.36
N ALA A 246 0.20 9.32 -0.87
CA ALA A 246 0.35 7.93 -1.31
C ALA A 246 1.81 7.47 -1.15
N ALA A 247 2.78 8.24 -1.66
CA ALA A 247 4.20 7.94 -1.51
C ALA A 247 4.65 7.96 -0.03
N CYS A 248 4.12 8.89 0.76
CA CYS A 248 4.40 9.01 2.19
C CYS A 248 3.97 7.75 2.97
N ILE A 249 2.77 7.22 2.71
CA ILE A 249 2.27 6.00 3.34
C ILE A 249 3.13 4.80 2.94
N VAL A 250 3.46 4.64 1.65
CA VAL A 250 4.35 3.56 1.20
C VAL A 250 5.70 3.66 1.91
N ASN A 251 6.31 4.85 1.97
CA ASN A 251 7.59 5.04 2.67
C ASN A 251 7.48 4.73 4.19
N ALA A 252 6.36 5.06 4.82
CA ALA A 252 6.14 4.75 6.24
C ALA A 252 6.00 3.23 6.47
N LEU A 253 5.38 2.50 5.54
CA LEU A 253 5.35 1.04 5.56
C LEU A 253 6.76 0.46 5.41
N LEU A 254 7.54 0.92 4.43
CA LEU A 254 8.91 0.47 4.17
C LEU A 254 9.83 0.70 5.39
N TYR A 255 9.82 1.90 5.95
CA TYR A 255 10.67 2.25 7.11
C TYR A 255 10.23 1.63 8.44
N GLY A 256 9.05 1.05 8.50
CA GLY A 256 8.60 0.24 9.63
C GLY A 256 9.03 -1.22 9.55
N ILE A 257 9.80 -1.60 8.53
CA ILE A 257 10.40 -2.92 8.34
C ILE A 257 11.83 -2.87 8.90
N ASP A 258 12.17 -3.71 9.87
CA ASP A 258 13.43 -3.65 10.63
C ASP A 258 14.70 -3.73 9.78
N ASP A 259 14.63 -4.40 8.63
CA ASP A 259 15.75 -4.57 7.70
C ASP A 259 16.02 -3.34 6.81
N VAL A 260 15.13 -2.35 6.84
CA VAL A 260 15.22 -1.14 6.00
C VAL A 260 15.78 0.03 6.80
N LYS A 261 17.03 0.39 6.54
CA LYS A 261 17.65 1.62 7.10
C LYS A 261 17.27 2.84 6.25
N ARG A 262 16.91 3.92 6.92
CA ARG A 262 16.68 5.24 6.30
C ARG A 262 17.94 5.85 5.70
#